data_c375dddbde80342da18df9e6a93621dd
#
_entry.id   c375dddbde80342da18df9e6a93621dd
#
_cell.length_a   1.000
_cell.length_b   1.000
_cell.length_c   1.000
_cell.angle_alpha   90.00
_cell.angle_beta   90.00
_cell.angle_gamma   90.00
#
_symmetry.space_group_name_H-M   'P 1'
#
loop_
_entity.id
_entity.type
_entity.pdbx_description
1 polymer ?
#
loop_
_entity_poly.entity_id
_entity_poly.type
_entity_poly.pdbx_seq_one_letter_code
_entity_poly.pdbx_strand_id
1 'polypeptide(L)'
;MKYMQYFPHDVETRHVTGIMKLIEEEGASGYGFYWVLLEYLRMQDGYIGYVSALQTLGRQIKVRLPRATRVLYDYGLFVIEGERFYSPMLMEGMAPLEEKRASKKS
;
A
#
# COMPACT_ATOMS: atom_id res chain seq x y z
N MET A 1 -8.81 5.48 -16.62
CA MET A 1 -9.42 6.04 -15.40
C MET A 1 -8.75 7.35 -15.05
N LYS A 2 -9.54 8.33 -14.67
CA LYS A 2 -9.01 9.69 -14.45
C LYS A 2 -7.96 9.79 -13.36
N TYR A 3 -8.13 9.07 -12.27
CA TYR A 3 -7.15 9.14 -11.18
C TYR A 3 -5.79 8.56 -11.55
N MET A 4 -5.74 7.71 -12.55
CA MET A 4 -4.48 7.15 -13.04
C MET A 4 -3.56 8.20 -13.62
N GLN A 5 -4.12 9.34 -14.03
CA GLN A 5 -3.34 10.45 -14.60
C GLN A 5 -2.44 11.12 -13.57
N TYR A 6 -2.71 10.92 -12.28
CA TYR A 6 -1.93 11.56 -11.21
C TYR A 6 -0.69 10.77 -10.82
N PHE A 7 -0.51 9.56 -11.39
CA PHE A 7 0.61 8.70 -11.02
C PHE A 7 1.71 8.74 -12.06
N PRO A 8 2.99 8.77 -11.64
CA PRO A 8 4.09 8.59 -12.59
C PRO A 8 3.96 7.25 -13.30
N HIS A 9 4.28 7.23 -14.59
CA HIS A 9 4.16 6.03 -15.41
C HIS A 9 4.89 4.82 -14.81
N ASP A 10 6.12 5.05 -14.31
CA ASP A 10 6.92 3.95 -13.75
C ASP A 10 6.28 3.34 -12.51
N VAL A 11 5.72 4.19 -11.62
CA VAL A 11 5.05 3.71 -10.42
C VAL A 11 3.81 2.93 -10.80
N GLU A 12 3.02 3.44 -11.75
CA GLU A 12 1.82 2.76 -12.23
C GLU A 12 2.14 1.40 -12.83
N THR A 13 3.15 1.33 -13.70
CA THR A 13 3.54 0.09 -14.36
C THR A 13 3.97 -0.97 -13.34
N ARG A 14 4.83 -0.58 -12.40
CA ARG A 14 5.30 -1.50 -11.35
C ARG A 14 4.16 -1.96 -10.47
N HIS A 15 3.21 -1.06 -10.17
CA HIS A 15 2.06 -1.38 -9.35
C HIS A 15 1.18 -2.43 -10.03
N VAL A 16 0.85 -2.23 -11.28
CA VAL A 16 0.01 -3.17 -12.04
C VAL A 16 0.66 -4.54 -12.08
N THR A 17 1.94 -4.60 -12.42
CA THR A 17 2.69 -5.86 -12.48
C THR A 17 2.69 -6.56 -11.12
N GLY A 18 2.95 -5.82 -10.05
CA GLY A 18 2.97 -6.37 -8.70
C GLY A 18 1.62 -6.93 -8.28
N ILE A 19 0.54 -6.20 -8.57
CA ILE A 19 -0.82 -6.65 -8.22
C ILE A 19 -1.17 -7.93 -8.97
N MET A 20 -0.87 -8.01 -10.26
CA MET A 20 -1.16 -9.21 -11.04
C MET A 20 -0.44 -10.42 -10.49
N LYS A 21 0.84 -10.26 -10.16
CA LYS A 21 1.63 -11.34 -9.59
C LYS A 21 1.12 -11.75 -8.21
N LEU A 22 0.74 -10.77 -7.40
CA LEU A 22 0.19 -11.02 -6.06
C LEU A 22 -1.08 -11.84 -6.14
N ILE A 23 -2.01 -11.46 -7.03
CA ILE A 23 -3.27 -12.18 -7.20
C ILE A 23 -2.99 -13.61 -7.66
N GLU A 24 -2.08 -13.79 -8.60
CA GLU A 24 -1.72 -15.10 -9.12
C GLU A 24 -1.13 -16.00 -8.03
N GLU A 25 -0.23 -15.48 -7.20
CA GLU A 25 0.50 -16.30 -6.23
C GLU A 25 -0.20 -16.42 -4.88
N GLU A 26 -0.86 -15.36 -4.42
CA GLU A 26 -1.46 -15.32 -3.08
C GLU A 26 -2.98 -15.41 -3.08
N GLY A 27 -3.61 -15.26 -4.24
CA GLY A 27 -5.06 -15.39 -4.35
C GLY A 27 -5.84 -14.28 -3.67
N ALA A 28 -7.11 -14.57 -3.40
CA ALA A 28 -8.03 -13.59 -2.81
C ALA A 28 -7.59 -13.14 -1.41
N SER A 29 -7.05 -14.06 -0.61
CA SER A 29 -6.59 -13.72 0.75
C SER A 29 -5.44 -12.71 0.71
N GLY A 30 -4.47 -12.91 -0.19
CA GLY A 30 -3.36 -11.98 -0.34
C GLY A 30 -3.81 -10.64 -0.88
N TYR A 31 -4.68 -10.65 -1.86
CA TYR A 31 -5.21 -9.40 -2.42
C TYR A 31 -6.02 -8.63 -1.38
N GLY A 32 -6.84 -9.33 -0.59
CA GLY A 32 -7.56 -8.70 0.50
C GLY A 32 -6.63 -8.08 1.53
N PHE A 33 -5.54 -8.77 1.86
CA PHE A 33 -4.57 -8.23 2.81
C PHE A 33 -3.86 -7.00 2.26
N TYR A 34 -3.59 -6.96 0.96
CA TYR A 34 -3.04 -5.76 0.32
C TYR A 34 -3.93 -4.54 0.61
N TRP A 35 -5.25 -4.71 0.47
CA TRP A 35 -6.18 -3.62 0.76
C TRP A 35 -6.21 -3.25 2.24
N VAL A 36 -6.09 -4.23 3.14
CA VAL A 36 -5.98 -3.96 4.57
C VAL A 36 -4.77 -3.08 4.86
N LEU A 37 -3.63 -3.38 4.21
CA LEU A 37 -2.42 -2.58 4.36
C LEU A 37 -2.64 -1.14 3.88
N LEU A 38 -3.30 -0.96 2.74
CA LEU A 38 -3.58 0.39 2.24
C LEU A 38 -4.49 1.17 3.19
N GLU A 39 -5.52 0.54 3.71
CA GLU A 39 -6.42 1.18 4.67
C GLU A 39 -5.66 1.58 5.95
N TYR A 40 -4.79 0.70 6.42
CA TYR A 40 -3.95 0.98 7.58
C TYR A 40 -3.07 2.21 7.33
N LEU A 41 -2.40 2.25 6.18
CA LEU A 41 -1.52 3.38 5.84
C LEU A 41 -2.29 4.70 5.75
N ARG A 42 -3.49 4.67 5.19
CA ARG A 42 -4.29 5.90 5.05
C ARG A 42 -4.60 6.54 6.41
N MET A 43 -4.63 5.75 7.46
CA MET A 43 -4.91 6.24 8.81
C MET A 43 -3.66 6.67 9.56
N GLN A 44 -2.47 6.45 9.00
CA GLN A 44 -1.21 6.82 9.64
C GLN A 44 -0.77 8.22 9.21
N ASP A 45 -0.07 8.92 10.11
CA ASP A 45 0.50 10.22 9.79
C ASP A 45 1.50 10.07 8.65
N GLY A 46 1.34 10.92 7.63
CA GLY A 46 2.21 10.87 6.46
C GLY A 46 2.08 9.60 5.63
N TYR A 47 1.07 8.77 5.91
CA TYR A 47 0.81 7.51 5.21
C TYR A 47 1.97 6.52 5.34
N ILE A 48 2.67 6.57 6.46
CA ILE A 48 3.79 5.68 6.75
C ILE A 48 3.40 4.78 7.93
N GLY A 49 3.48 3.47 7.72
CA GLY A 49 3.09 2.50 8.73
C GLY A 49 4.28 1.77 9.33
N TYR A 50 3.98 0.85 10.23
CA TYR A 50 4.99 0.03 10.92
C TYR A 50 4.89 -1.41 10.47
N VAL A 51 6.04 -2.01 10.16
CA VAL A 51 6.10 -3.42 9.79
C VAL A 51 5.58 -4.30 10.93
N SER A 52 5.78 -3.87 12.17
CA SER A 52 5.32 -4.62 13.35
C SER A 52 3.80 -4.79 13.41
N ALA A 53 3.04 -4.02 12.63
CA ALA A 53 1.59 -4.14 12.59
C ALA A 53 1.09 -5.32 11.76
N LEU A 54 1.96 -5.96 10.97
CA LEU A 54 1.56 -7.03 10.04
C LEU A 54 0.78 -8.15 10.70
N GLN A 55 1.25 -8.64 11.84
CA GLN A 55 0.61 -9.77 12.51
C GLN A 55 -0.80 -9.40 12.98
N THR A 56 -0.95 -8.26 13.60
CA THR A 56 -2.24 -7.79 14.08
C THR A 56 -3.21 -7.58 12.92
N LEU A 57 -2.74 -6.92 11.84
CA LEU A 57 -3.57 -6.69 10.67
C LEU A 57 -3.98 -8.00 10.00
N GLY A 58 -3.06 -8.96 9.91
CA GLY A 58 -3.38 -10.25 9.32
C GLY A 58 -4.44 -11.00 10.11
N ARG A 59 -4.38 -10.93 11.44
CA ARG A 59 -5.37 -11.59 12.29
C ARG A 59 -6.79 -11.10 12.04
N GLN A 60 -6.95 -9.84 11.65
CA GLN A 60 -8.27 -9.26 11.40
C GLN A 60 -9.02 -9.97 10.28
N ILE A 61 -8.29 -10.49 9.29
CA ILE A 61 -8.91 -11.19 8.17
C ILE A 61 -8.39 -12.63 8.03
N LYS A 62 -7.82 -13.17 9.10
CA LYS A 62 -7.34 -14.56 9.16
C LYS A 62 -6.26 -14.86 8.12
N VAL A 63 -5.36 -13.91 7.90
CA VAL A 63 -4.18 -14.09 7.06
C VAL A 63 -2.98 -14.33 7.97
N ARG A 64 -2.28 -15.46 7.75
CA ARG A 64 -1.13 -15.82 8.56
C ARG A 64 0.07 -14.95 8.24
N LEU A 65 0.97 -14.83 9.21
CA LEU A 65 2.14 -13.96 9.09
C LEU A 65 3.01 -14.26 7.86
N PRO A 66 3.27 -15.53 7.49
CA PRO A 66 4.07 -15.77 6.28
C PRO A 66 3.47 -15.14 5.02
N ARG A 67 2.16 -15.28 4.83
CA ARG A 67 1.49 -14.66 3.68
C ARG A 67 1.49 -13.13 3.79
N ALA A 68 1.21 -12.60 4.97
CA ALA A 68 1.24 -11.17 5.21
C ALA A 68 2.61 -10.59 4.86
N THR A 69 3.68 -11.28 5.25
CA THR A 69 5.04 -10.88 4.97
C THR A 69 5.31 -10.86 3.46
N ARG A 70 4.87 -11.90 2.75
CA ARG A 70 5.05 -11.93 1.29
C ARG A 70 4.32 -10.79 0.59
N VAL A 71 3.09 -10.50 1.02
CA VAL A 71 2.33 -9.38 0.43
C VAL A 71 3.09 -8.07 0.60
N LEU A 72 3.69 -7.86 1.76
CA LEU A 72 4.44 -6.63 2.01
C LEU A 72 5.75 -6.57 1.22
N TYR A 73 6.52 -7.67 1.17
CA TYR A 73 7.90 -7.64 0.68
C TYR A 73 8.09 -8.12 -0.75
N ASP A 74 7.28 -9.05 -1.23
CA ASP A 74 7.65 -9.83 -2.41
C ASP A 74 7.13 -9.30 -3.76
N TYR A 75 6.25 -8.31 -3.75
CA TYR A 75 5.56 -7.91 -4.98
C TYR A 75 5.90 -6.49 -5.46
N GLY A 76 6.83 -5.83 -4.77
CA GLY A 76 7.25 -4.51 -5.18
C GLY A 76 6.19 -3.43 -5.03
N LEU A 77 5.18 -3.67 -4.20
CA LEU A 77 4.06 -2.75 -4.00
C LEU A 77 4.32 -1.72 -2.90
N PHE A 78 5.25 -2.03 -2.02
CA PHE A 78 5.57 -1.19 -0.86
C PHE A 78 7.06 -0.94 -0.79
N VAL A 79 7.43 0.22 -0.26
CA VAL A 79 8.83 0.53 0.06
C VAL A 79 9.01 0.33 1.55
N ILE A 80 10.00 -0.46 1.93
CA ILE A 80 10.28 -0.77 3.32
C ILE A 80 11.62 -0.13 3.71
N GLU A 81 11.60 0.67 4.77
CA GLU A 81 12.79 1.32 5.31
C GLU A 81 12.88 1.02 6.80
N GLY A 82 13.70 0.03 7.16
CA GLY A 82 13.80 -0.43 8.53
C GLY A 82 12.48 -0.99 9.03
N GLU A 83 11.93 -0.38 10.08
CA GLU A 83 10.67 -0.84 10.68
C GLU A 83 9.45 -0.14 10.10
N ARG A 84 9.63 0.69 9.09
CA ARG A 84 8.56 1.47 8.48
C ARG A 84 8.33 1.08 7.03
N PHE A 85 7.12 1.30 6.55
CA PHE A 85 6.82 1.05 5.15
C PHE A 85 5.75 2.02 4.63
N TYR A 86 5.70 2.17 3.32
CA TYR A 86 4.68 2.99 2.69
C TYR A 86 4.40 2.49 1.27
N SER A 87 3.30 2.95 0.69
CA SER A 87 2.90 2.62 -0.67
C SER A 87 3.17 3.82 -1.58
N PRO A 88 4.05 3.70 -2.58
CA PRO A 88 4.26 4.80 -3.54
C PRO A 88 2.98 5.20 -4.27
N MET A 89 2.14 4.22 -4.62
CA MET A 89 0.86 4.51 -5.29
C MET A 89 -0.07 5.31 -4.40
N LEU A 90 -0.15 4.94 -3.12
CA LEU A 90 -0.99 5.67 -2.18
C LEU A 90 -0.48 7.10 -1.98
N MET A 91 0.84 7.25 -1.83
CA MET A 91 1.46 8.56 -1.66
C MET A 91 1.13 9.49 -2.82
N GLU A 92 1.32 8.99 -4.04
CA GLU A 92 1.03 9.78 -5.25
C GLU A 92 -0.45 10.12 -5.35
N GLY A 93 -1.32 9.17 -5.01
CA GLY A 93 -2.77 9.40 -5.05
C GLY A 93 -3.25 10.42 -4.04
N MET A 94 -2.56 10.55 -2.91
CA MET A 94 -2.96 11.48 -1.85
C MET A 94 -2.30 12.86 -1.98
N ALA A 95 -1.24 12.99 -2.79
CA ALA A 95 -0.51 14.24 -2.93
C ALA A 95 -1.39 15.43 -3.36
N PRO A 96 -2.25 15.31 -4.36
CA PRO A 96 -3.13 16.43 -4.75
C PRO A 96 -4.04 16.88 -3.62
N LEU A 97 -4.52 15.93 -2.81
CA LEU A 97 -5.39 16.23 -1.68
C LEU A 97 -4.65 17.00 -0.59
N GLU A 98 -3.42 16.61 -0.30
CA GLU A 98 -2.58 17.29 0.70
C GLU A 98 -2.23 18.71 0.25
N GLU A 99 -1.89 18.90 -1.02
CA GLU A 99 -1.61 20.23 -1.57
C GLU A 99 -2.83 21.14 -1.45
N LYS A 100 -4.01 20.61 -1.73
CA LYS A 100 -5.25 21.35 -1.64
C LYS A 100 -5.54 21.79 -0.21
N ARG A 101 -5.29 20.92 0.76
CA ARG A 101 -5.47 21.23 2.18
C ARG A 101 -4.50 22.33 2.62
N ALA A 102 -3.25 22.24 2.20
CA ALA A 102 -2.24 23.24 2.53
C ALA A 102 -2.62 24.61 1.96
N SER A 103 -3.11 24.66 0.74
CA SER A 103 -3.56 25.89 0.11
C SER A 103 -4.70 26.56 0.88
N LYS A 104 -5.62 25.78 1.40
CA LYS A 104 -6.76 26.30 2.16
C LYS A 104 -6.36 26.87 3.51
N LYS A 105 -5.26 26.42 4.06
CA LYS A 105 -4.79 26.87 5.36
C LYS A 105 -4.03 28.17 5.28
N SER A 106 -3.51 28.50 4.13
CA SER A 106 -2.79 29.74 3.94
C SER A 106 -3.74 30.89 3.61
#